data_982774b3abb5947fbe3e9f5a09c94426
#
_entry.id   982774b3abb5947fbe3e9f5a09c94426
#
_cell.length_a   1.000
_cell.length_b   1.000
_cell.length_c   1.000
_cell.angle_alpha   90.00
_cell.angle_beta   90.00
_cell.angle_gamma   90.00
#
_symmetry.space_group_name_H-M   'P 1'
#
loop_
_entity.id
_entity.type
_entity.pdbx_description
1 polymer ?
#
loop_
_entity_poly.entity_id
_entity_poly.type
_entity_poly.pdbx_seq_one_letter_code
_entity_poly.pdbx_strand_id
1 'polypeptide(L)'
;MTLNLKNLFNPKIKMSKMGEFQELRHIAGLELSAISADLYGDGRDDLALFYFKDGANFAAVYTTSRVTSASINWNLKIKRHFVKALMVNTKNANTFTGIKGAQGLKEIAHTLSKALTLKSSQNPKGVSEVIKITDLLFASTGVIGEDFPHLKIKNRIPELIKKLRTEQNKFVWFKVASAIMTTDTRPKVAYEECKMGNKVIKISGIAKGSGMIAPNMATMLSFIFTDANIPSVFLKAILKKVTATTFNSITVDSDTSTNDMVGIFATGKAKNSKIYNVLDPKLQDFEKALHRLCLNLAKQIVVDGEGAKKFITINVIGARSQAMAKAVGFSIANSPLFKTAMASGDPNWGRIIMACGKSGENIVANKIQLKIGEYLVAEQGKAAKDYKESEVKEYMKWDSINIEVNLNLGNVSYTVYTCDFTHDYIDINANYRN
;
A
#
# COMPACT_ATOMS: atom_id res chain seq x y z
N MET A 1 17.38 10.92 21.91
CA MET A 1 16.49 12.03 21.56
C MET A 1 15.39 11.45 20.70
N THR A 2 14.24 11.15 21.30
CA THR A 2 13.05 10.69 20.56
C THR A 2 12.53 11.86 19.75
N LEU A 3 12.67 11.81 18.42
CA LEU A 3 12.03 12.80 17.55
C LEU A 3 10.52 12.73 17.76
N ASN A 4 9.96 13.76 18.33
CA ASN A 4 8.52 13.89 18.41
C ASN A 4 8.00 14.32 17.04
N LEU A 5 7.66 13.31 16.19
CA LEU A 5 7.18 13.51 14.83
C LEU A 5 5.83 14.25 14.77
N LYS A 6 5.16 14.46 15.93
CA LYS A 6 3.89 15.19 16.01
C LYS A 6 3.97 16.60 15.43
N ASN A 7 5.14 17.24 15.49
CA ASN A 7 5.34 18.61 14.99
C ASN A 7 5.65 18.70 13.50
N LEU A 8 5.90 17.55 12.83
CA LEU A 8 6.16 17.49 11.39
C LEU A 8 4.90 17.29 10.55
N PHE A 9 3.77 17.02 11.19
CA PHE A 9 2.49 16.79 10.54
C PHE A 9 1.55 17.97 10.75
N ASN A 10 0.62 18.16 9.80
CA ASN A 10 -0.40 19.20 9.89
C ASN A 10 -1.10 19.12 11.26
N PRO A 11 -1.03 20.20 12.11
CA PRO A 11 -1.57 20.18 13.47
C PRO A 11 -3.09 20.03 13.54
N LYS A 12 -3.81 20.18 12.43
CA LYS A 12 -5.27 19.97 12.35
C LYS A 12 -5.67 18.50 12.29
N ILE A 13 -4.72 17.57 12.12
CA ILE A 13 -5.01 16.15 12.04
C ILE A 13 -4.71 15.52 13.38
N LYS A 14 -5.75 15.07 14.07
CA LYS A 14 -5.59 14.18 15.24
C LYS A 14 -4.83 12.94 14.74
N MET A 15 -3.61 12.76 15.25
CA MET A 15 -2.84 11.55 14.93
C MET A 15 -3.70 10.34 15.27
N SER A 16 -3.95 9.51 14.27
CA SER A 16 -4.66 8.27 14.52
C SER A 16 -3.86 7.42 15.51
N LYS A 17 -4.57 6.57 16.24
CA LYS A 17 -4.06 5.68 17.27
C LYS A 17 -3.02 4.64 16.81
N MET A 18 -2.52 4.71 15.57
CA MET A 18 -1.54 3.77 15.02
C MET A 18 -0.09 3.99 15.48
N GLY A 19 0.11 4.76 16.53
CA GLY A 19 1.39 4.80 17.22
C GLY A 19 2.45 5.69 16.57
N GLU A 20 3.67 5.59 17.08
CA GLU A 20 4.85 6.28 16.59
C GLU A 20 5.33 5.68 15.26
N PHE A 21 6.07 6.47 14.46
CA PHE A 21 6.76 5.99 13.26
C PHE A 21 7.68 4.83 13.64
N GLN A 22 7.37 3.63 13.15
CA GLN A 22 8.12 2.42 13.47
C GLN A 22 9.55 2.53 12.93
N GLU A 23 10.54 2.18 13.75
CA GLU A 23 11.92 2.17 13.31
C GLU A 23 12.17 0.98 12.37
N LEU A 24 12.44 1.26 11.10
CA LEU A 24 12.81 0.23 10.14
C LEU A 24 14.27 -0.18 10.33
N ARG A 25 14.53 -1.47 10.21
CA ARG A 25 15.88 -2.01 10.33
C ARG A 25 16.63 -1.99 9.00
N HIS A 26 17.94 -1.99 9.10
CA HIS A 26 18.83 -2.05 7.95
C HIS A 26 18.62 -3.33 7.13
N ILE A 27 18.38 -3.18 5.83
CA ILE A 27 18.34 -4.26 4.84
C ILE A 27 19.67 -4.28 4.09
N ALA A 28 20.47 -5.29 4.31
CA ALA A 28 21.79 -5.40 3.71
C ALA A 28 21.71 -5.47 2.17
N GLY A 29 22.56 -4.72 1.46
CA GLY A 29 22.58 -4.66 0.01
C GLY A 29 21.62 -3.64 -0.62
N LEU A 30 20.84 -2.91 0.18
CA LEU A 30 19.97 -1.81 -0.25
C LEU A 30 20.61 -0.46 0.10
N GLU A 31 20.63 0.47 -0.84
CA GLU A 31 20.95 1.89 -0.64
C GLU A 31 19.72 2.74 -0.99
N LEU A 32 19.51 3.83 -0.24
CA LEU A 32 18.33 4.68 -0.31
C LEU A 32 18.71 6.13 -0.57
N SER A 33 17.95 6.82 -1.41
CA SER A 33 18.01 8.28 -1.51
C SER A 33 16.65 8.88 -1.85
N ALA A 34 16.44 10.12 -1.43
CA ALA A 34 15.33 10.95 -1.87
C ALA A 34 15.79 12.40 -2.01
N ILE A 35 15.26 13.10 -3.02
CA ILE A 35 15.52 14.50 -3.31
C ILE A 35 14.28 15.16 -3.91
N SER A 36 14.29 16.50 -3.93
CA SER A 36 13.38 17.29 -4.73
C SER A 36 13.88 17.44 -6.17
N ALA A 37 13.02 17.15 -7.14
CA ALA A 37 13.17 17.61 -8.53
C ALA A 37 12.31 18.85 -8.79
N ASP A 38 11.79 19.44 -7.72
CA ASP A 38 10.92 20.63 -7.78
C ASP A 38 9.69 20.42 -8.67
N LEU A 39 9.06 19.24 -8.52
CA LEU A 39 7.83 18.91 -9.25
C LEU A 39 6.61 19.62 -8.64
N TYR A 40 6.64 19.88 -7.32
CA TYR A 40 5.60 20.60 -6.61
C TYR A 40 5.83 22.11 -6.51
N GLY A 41 7.08 22.58 -6.68
CA GLY A 41 7.44 23.99 -6.50
C GLY A 41 7.57 24.45 -5.04
N ASP A 42 7.51 23.54 -4.07
CA ASP A 42 7.59 23.81 -2.62
C ASP A 42 8.88 23.24 -1.97
N GLY A 43 9.75 22.63 -2.76
CA GLY A 43 11.05 22.08 -2.32
C GLY A 43 10.96 20.74 -1.60
N ARG A 44 9.77 20.15 -1.41
CA ARG A 44 9.66 18.81 -0.83
C ARG A 44 10.33 17.76 -1.72
N ASP A 45 10.78 16.67 -1.10
CA ASP A 45 11.29 15.53 -1.85
C ASP A 45 10.14 14.87 -2.65
N ASP A 46 10.38 14.64 -3.94
CA ASP A 46 9.41 14.11 -4.91
C ASP A 46 10.00 13.01 -5.81
N LEU A 47 11.29 12.69 -5.61
CA LEU A 47 11.97 11.55 -6.20
C LEU A 47 12.57 10.67 -5.11
N ALA A 48 12.36 9.36 -5.22
CA ALA A 48 13.01 8.34 -4.39
C ALA A 48 13.74 7.32 -5.26
N LEU A 49 14.88 6.83 -4.80
CA LEU A 49 15.67 5.79 -5.45
C LEU A 49 16.04 4.71 -4.43
N PHE A 50 15.73 3.47 -4.80
CA PHE A 50 16.09 2.25 -4.08
C PHE A 50 17.08 1.50 -4.97
N TYR A 51 18.35 1.47 -4.57
CA TYR A 51 19.43 0.84 -5.34
C TYR A 51 19.90 -0.43 -4.65
N PHE A 52 19.89 -1.54 -5.38
CA PHE A 52 20.33 -2.85 -4.92
C PHE A 52 21.75 -3.09 -5.45
N LYS A 53 22.74 -2.88 -4.59
CA LYS A 53 24.17 -2.92 -4.96
C LYS A 53 24.55 -4.18 -5.74
N ASP A 54 24.12 -5.36 -5.26
CA ASP A 54 24.38 -6.64 -5.91
C ASP A 54 23.15 -7.16 -6.68
N GLY A 55 22.12 -6.32 -6.79
CA GLY A 55 20.81 -6.67 -7.35
C GLY A 55 19.89 -7.33 -6.33
N ALA A 56 18.63 -7.49 -6.70
CA ALA A 56 17.62 -8.15 -5.90
C ALA A 56 16.70 -9.02 -6.77
N ASN A 57 16.34 -10.18 -6.27
CA ASN A 57 15.18 -10.90 -6.79
C ASN A 57 13.94 -10.08 -6.50
N PHE A 58 13.04 -9.94 -7.46
CA PHE A 58 11.82 -9.18 -7.22
C PHE A 58 10.57 -9.91 -7.71
N ALA A 59 9.46 -9.57 -7.09
CA ALA A 59 8.12 -9.85 -7.57
C ALA A 59 7.26 -8.61 -7.35
N ALA A 60 6.29 -8.41 -8.22
CA ALA A 60 5.34 -7.33 -8.09
C ALA A 60 3.95 -7.77 -8.53
N VAL A 61 2.96 -7.10 -7.96
CA VAL A 61 1.56 -7.12 -8.37
C VAL A 61 1.17 -5.69 -8.72
N TYR A 62 0.36 -5.55 -9.77
CA TYR A 62 0.02 -4.27 -10.38
C TYR A 62 -1.48 -4.08 -10.45
N THR A 63 -1.91 -2.84 -10.70
CA THR A 63 -3.32 -2.50 -10.94
C THR A 63 -3.96 -3.39 -12.00
N THR A 64 -5.25 -3.66 -11.82
CA THR A 64 -6.09 -4.33 -12.82
C THR A 64 -6.77 -3.33 -13.76
N SER A 65 -6.52 -2.02 -13.60
CA SER A 65 -7.01 -1.00 -14.52
C SER A 65 -6.57 -1.30 -15.95
N ARG A 66 -7.46 -1.10 -16.91
CA ARG A 66 -7.13 -1.21 -18.34
C ARG A 66 -6.38 0.03 -18.86
N VAL A 67 -6.44 1.13 -18.13
CA VAL A 67 -5.65 2.34 -18.38
C VAL A 67 -4.49 2.35 -17.41
N THR A 68 -3.30 2.00 -17.87
CA THR A 68 -2.10 1.88 -17.05
C THR A 68 -1.07 2.96 -17.36
N SER A 69 -0.28 3.34 -16.36
CA SER A 69 0.81 4.32 -16.51
C SER A 69 1.95 3.77 -17.38
N ALA A 70 2.76 4.68 -17.91
CA ALA A 70 3.98 4.32 -18.64
C ALA A 70 4.96 3.52 -17.77
N SER A 71 5.00 3.78 -16.44
CA SER A 71 5.82 3.05 -15.47
C SER A 71 5.37 1.59 -15.33
N ILE A 72 4.08 1.33 -15.22
CA ILE A 72 3.53 -0.05 -15.19
C ILE A 72 3.83 -0.76 -16.50
N ASN A 73 3.58 -0.10 -17.65
CA ASN A 73 3.84 -0.66 -18.97
C ASN A 73 5.33 -0.96 -19.19
N TRP A 74 6.23 -0.18 -18.61
CA TRP A 74 7.66 -0.44 -18.58
C TRP A 74 7.97 -1.70 -17.78
N ASN A 75 7.50 -1.77 -16.54
CA ASN A 75 7.79 -2.87 -15.62
C ASN A 75 7.28 -4.22 -16.13
N LEU A 76 6.10 -4.24 -16.77
CA LEU A 76 5.51 -5.45 -17.35
C LEU A 76 6.33 -6.04 -18.53
N LYS A 77 7.16 -5.23 -19.19
CA LYS A 77 8.07 -5.68 -20.26
C LYS A 77 9.36 -6.33 -19.74
N ILE A 78 9.67 -6.17 -18.44
CA ILE A 78 10.86 -6.74 -17.84
C ILE A 78 10.64 -8.24 -17.59
N LYS A 79 11.28 -9.07 -18.41
CA LYS A 79 11.16 -10.53 -18.31
C LYS A 79 12.05 -11.13 -17.22
N ARG A 80 13.16 -10.48 -16.90
CA ARG A 80 14.12 -10.92 -15.89
C ARG A 80 13.65 -10.44 -14.51
N HIS A 81 13.35 -11.37 -13.62
CA HIS A 81 12.90 -11.07 -12.25
C HIS A 81 14.06 -10.79 -11.29
N PHE A 82 15.08 -10.06 -11.77
CA PHE A 82 16.24 -9.60 -11.00
C PHE A 82 16.55 -8.18 -11.44
N VAL A 83 16.65 -7.25 -10.48
CA VAL A 83 16.75 -5.82 -10.74
C VAL A 83 17.84 -5.15 -9.92
N LYS A 84 18.31 -4.00 -10.41
CA LYS A 84 19.32 -3.17 -9.77
C LYS A 84 18.76 -1.92 -9.10
N ALA A 85 17.62 -1.40 -9.57
CA ALA A 85 17.03 -0.23 -8.93
C ALA A 85 15.52 -0.13 -9.17
N LEU A 86 14.85 0.55 -8.23
CA LEU A 86 13.52 1.10 -8.36
C LEU A 86 13.60 2.61 -8.16
N MET A 87 13.11 3.39 -9.13
CA MET A 87 12.95 4.83 -9.03
C MET A 87 11.48 5.21 -8.97
N VAL A 88 11.13 6.13 -8.08
CA VAL A 88 9.76 6.58 -7.86
C VAL A 88 9.70 8.10 -8.04
N ASN A 89 8.70 8.60 -8.77
CA ASN A 89 8.35 10.01 -8.80
C ASN A 89 6.93 10.25 -8.32
N THR A 90 6.70 11.41 -7.71
CA THR A 90 5.37 11.90 -7.32
C THR A 90 4.93 13.10 -8.17
N LYS A 91 3.80 13.73 -7.84
CA LYS A 91 3.12 14.83 -8.55
C LYS A 91 2.51 14.45 -9.90
N ASN A 92 3.15 13.61 -10.69
CA ASN A 92 2.70 13.21 -12.03
C ASN A 92 2.64 11.69 -12.15
N ALA A 93 1.48 11.16 -12.53
CA ALA A 93 1.22 9.73 -12.66
C ALA A 93 1.88 9.10 -13.90
N ASN A 94 2.30 9.91 -14.86
CA ASN A 94 2.72 9.48 -16.20
C ASN A 94 1.70 8.52 -16.85
N THR A 95 0.42 8.85 -16.69
CA THR A 95 -0.72 8.09 -17.22
C THR A 95 -1.47 8.98 -18.20
N PHE A 96 -1.89 8.37 -19.32
CA PHE A 96 -2.58 9.07 -20.41
C PHE A 96 -1.75 10.23 -21.00
N THR A 97 -0.43 10.04 -21.06
CA THR A 97 0.57 11.02 -21.55
C THR A 97 1.05 10.72 -22.97
N GLY A 98 0.43 9.72 -23.62
CA GLY A 98 0.74 9.32 -24.99
C GLY A 98 2.18 8.80 -25.16
N ILE A 99 2.68 8.92 -26.38
CA ILE A 99 4.04 8.45 -26.75
C ILE A 99 5.12 9.27 -26.02
N LYS A 100 4.88 10.57 -25.78
CA LYS A 100 5.85 11.46 -25.12
C LYS A 100 6.16 11.01 -23.69
N GLY A 101 5.16 10.58 -22.92
CA GLY A 101 5.37 10.08 -21.56
C GLY A 101 6.24 8.81 -21.52
N ALA A 102 6.02 7.88 -22.47
CA ALA A 102 6.83 6.67 -22.58
C ALA A 102 8.27 6.97 -23.05
N GLN A 103 8.44 7.90 -23.98
CA GLN A 103 9.77 8.36 -24.46
C GLN A 103 10.54 9.05 -23.34
N GLY A 104 9.90 9.96 -22.59
CA GLY A 104 10.50 10.61 -21.42
C GLY A 104 10.97 9.63 -20.36
N LEU A 105 10.14 8.59 -20.06
CA LEU A 105 10.54 7.53 -19.14
C LEU A 105 11.77 6.75 -19.65
N LYS A 106 11.84 6.47 -20.96
CA LYS A 106 12.99 5.81 -21.60
C LYS A 106 14.26 6.65 -21.47
N GLU A 107 14.18 7.98 -21.65
CA GLU A 107 15.32 8.88 -21.43
C GLU A 107 15.82 8.87 -19.98
N ILE A 108 14.90 8.90 -19.02
CA ILE A 108 15.22 8.74 -17.60
C ILE A 108 15.92 7.41 -17.36
N ALA A 109 15.42 6.31 -17.93
CA ALA A 109 16.01 4.98 -17.79
C ALA A 109 17.45 4.92 -18.33
N HIS A 110 17.73 5.52 -19.49
CA HIS A 110 19.09 5.60 -20.04
C HIS A 110 20.02 6.42 -19.17
N THR A 111 19.56 7.57 -18.66
CA THR A 111 20.37 8.43 -17.78
C THR A 111 20.66 7.74 -16.46
N LEU A 112 19.66 7.11 -15.85
CA LEU A 112 19.80 6.39 -14.58
C LEU A 112 20.73 5.17 -14.74
N SER A 113 20.59 4.38 -15.81
CA SER A 113 21.44 3.25 -16.15
C SER A 113 22.92 3.66 -16.27
N LYS A 114 23.20 4.72 -17.05
CA LYS A 114 24.55 5.25 -17.22
C LYS A 114 25.17 5.73 -15.89
N ALA A 115 24.41 6.47 -15.11
CA ALA A 115 24.88 7.02 -13.84
C ALA A 115 25.10 5.94 -12.77
N LEU A 116 24.27 4.92 -12.70
CA LEU A 116 24.46 3.76 -11.80
C LEU A 116 25.65 2.88 -12.25
N THR A 117 25.86 2.73 -13.55
CA THR A 117 27.05 2.04 -14.10
C THR A 117 28.34 2.76 -13.66
N LEU A 118 28.39 4.09 -13.78
CA LEU A 118 29.51 4.89 -13.28
C LEU A 118 29.72 4.75 -11.76
N LYS A 119 28.63 4.73 -10.98
CA LYS A 119 28.72 4.47 -9.54
C LYS A 119 29.28 3.07 -9.24
N SER A 120 28.88 2.06 -9.99
CA SER A 120 29.36 0.67 -9.78
C SER A 120 30.85 0.53 -10.07
N SER A 121 31.39 1.25 -11.08
CA SER A 121 32.81 1.23 -11.44
C SER A 121 33.71 1.90 -10.41
N GLN A 122 33.18 2.77 -9.55
CA GLN A 122 33.93 3.40 -8.45
C GLN A 122 34.10 2.47 -7.23
N ASN A 123 33.61 1.22 -7.31
CA ASN A 123 33.74 0.26 -6.21
C ASN A 123 35.20 -0.21 -6.10
N PRO A 124 35.84 -0.14 -4.90
CA PRO A 124 37.25 -0.57 -4.70
C PRO A 124 37.52 -2.04 -5.06
N LYS A 125 36.53 -2.87 -5.20
CA LYS A 125 36.64 -4.27 -5.59
C LYS A 125 36.80 -4.50 -7.11
N GLY A 126 36.94 -3.44 -7.92
CA GLY A 126 37.45 -3.47 -9.29
C GLY A 126 36.52 -4.10 -10.38
N VAL A 127 35.36 -4.57 -10.05
CA VAL A 127 34.42 -5.11 -11.05
C VAL A 127 33.41 -4.04 -11.44
N SER A 128 33.62 -3.40 -12.60
CA SER A 128 32.64 -2.52 -13.22
C SER A 128 31.47 -3.36 -13.75
N GLU A 129 30.28 -3.14 -13.21
CA GLU A 129 29.06 -3.81 -13.69
C GLU A 129 28.25 -2.85 -14.57
N VAL A 130 27.99 -3.24 -15.80
CA VAL A 130 27.09 -2.50 -16.71
C VAL A 130 25.65 -2.73 -16.29
N ILE A 131 24.99 -1.69 -15.79
CA ILE A 131 23.58 -1.72 -15.42
C ILE A 131 22.75 -1.38 -16.66
N LYS A 132 21.91 -2.31 -17.09
CA LYS A 132 21.04 -2.14 -18.26
C LYS A 132 19.74 -1.45 -17.89
N ILE A 133 19.10 -0.80 -18.85
CA ILE A 133 17.77 -0.19 -18.65
C ILE A 133 16.72 -1.24 -18.25
N THR A 134 16.91 -2.50 -18.63
CA THR A 134 16.07 -3.64 -18.25
C THR A 134 16.26 -4.12 -16.81
N ASP A 135 17.25 -3.57 -16.10
CA ASP A 135 17.51 -3.85 -14.69
C ASP A 135 16.85 -2.80 -13.78
N LEU A 136 16.08 -1.87 -14.37
CA LEU A 136 15.47 -0.73 -13.69
C LEU A 136 13.95 -0.83 -13.69
N LEU A 137 13.35 -0.62 -12.53
CA LEU A 137 11.91 -0.48 -12.34
C LEU A 137 11.55 0.98 -12.06
N PHE A 138 10.31 1.34 -12.40
CA PHE A 138 9.77 2.67 -12.17
C PHE A 138 8.39 2.59 -11.52
N ALA A 139 8.08 3.58 -10.69
CA ALA A 139 6.74 3.84 -10.20
C ALA A 139 6.48 5.36 -10.24
N SER A 140 5.27 5.73 -10.57
CA SER A 140 4.84 7.13 -10.65
C SER A 140 3.50 7.28 -9.93
N THR A 141 3.24 8.45 -9.35
CA THR A 141 1.95 8.76 -8.73
C THR A 141 1.68 10.26 -8.78
N GLY A 142 0.41 10.65 -8.83
CA GLY A 142 -0.02 12.05 -8.91
C GLY A 142 -1.06 12.27 -9.98
N VAL A 143 -1.06 13.44 -10.62
CA VAL A 143 -2.07 13.86 -11.59
C VAL A 143 -1.97 13.04 -12.88
N ILE A 144 -3.13 12.64 -13.40
CA ILE A 144 -3.31 11.92 -14.67
C ILE A 144 -3.53 12.93 -15.80
N GLY A 145 -2.96 12.69 -16.99
CA GLY A 145 -3.19 13.47 -18.19
C GLY A 145 -2.36 14.75 -18.32
N GLU A 146 -1.48 15.04 -17.37
CA GLU A 146 -0.51 16.14 -17.46
C GLU A 146 0.79 15.70 -18.13
N ASP A 147 1.46 16.60 -18.85
CA ASP A 147 2.74 16.34 -19.48
C ASP A 147 3.77 15.83 -18.46
N PHE A 148 4.45 14.73 -18.80
CA PHE A 148 5.43 14.13 -17.91
C PHE A 148 6.72 14.97 -17.84
N PRO A 149 7.09 15.48 -16.65
CA PRO A 149 8.20 16.45 -16.50
C PRO A 149 9.58 15.74 -16.53
N HIS A 150 9.81 14.90 -17.54
CA HIS A 150 10.99 14.02 -17.64
C HIS A 150 12.32 14.76 -17.62
N LEU A 151 12.40 15.99 -18.17
CA LEU A 151 13.64 16.78 -18.16
C LEU A 151 14.02 17.23 -16.75
N LYS A 152 13.05 17.69 -15.95
CA LYS A 152 13.28 18.04 -14.54
C LYS A 152 13.84 16.83 -13.78
N ILE A 153 13.19 15.67 -13.93
CA ILE A 153 13.60 14.41 -13.29
C ILE A 153 14.98 13.98 -13.75
N LYS A 154 15.23 13.95 -15.06
CA LYS A 154 16.49 13.52 -15.68
C LYS A 154 17.67 14.33 -15.17
N ASN A 155 17.51 15.66 -15.08
CA ASN A 155 18.59 16.56 -14.65
C ASN A 155 18.96 16.38 -13.16
N ARG A 156 18.08 15.79 -12.34
CA ARG A 156 18.35 15.55 -10.90
C ARG A 156 18.92 14.16 -10.61
N ILE A 157 19.00 13.25 -11.59
CA ILE A 157 19.55 11.90 -11.39
C ILE A 157 20.98 11.90 -10.82
N PRO A 158 21.94 12.75 -11.28
CA PRO A 158 23.28 12.75 -10.72
C PRO A 158 23.30 13.06 -9.21
N GLU A 159 22.48 14.02 -8.77
CA GLU A 159 22.35 14.35 -7.35
C GLU A 159 21.67 13.22 -6.56
N LEU A 160 20.62 12.64 -7.12
CA LEU A 160 19.89 11.52 -6.50
C LEU A 160 20.85 10.35 -6.21
N ILE A 161 21.76 10.03 -7.14
CA ILE A 161 22.76 8.97 -6.99
C ILE A 161 23.84 9.38 -5.98
N LYS A 162 24.32 10.63 -6.01
CA LYS A 162 25.31 11.15 -5.03
C LYS A 162 24.80 11.06 -3.60
N LYS A 163 23.48 11.19 -3.41
CA LYS A 163 22.81 11.13 -2.10
C LYS A 163 22.42 9.72 -1.64
N LEU A 164 22.71 8.66 -2.42
CA LEU A 164 22.49 7.29 -1.98
C LEU A 164 23.23 7.00 -0.66
N ARG A 165 22.51 6.43 0.30
CA ARG A 165 23.00 6.09 1.64
C ARG A 165 22.88 4.58 1.87
N THR A 166 23.99 3.99 2.28
CA THR A 166 24.02 2.60 2.80
C THR A 166 23.47 2.56 4.22
N GLU A 167 23.70 3.62 5.01
CA GLU A 167 23.09 3.79 6.32
C GLU A 167 21.58 4.01 6.19
N GLN A 168 20.82 3.18 6.85
CA GLN A 168 19.34 3.15 6.78
C GLN A 168 18.74 3.44 8.16
N ASN A 169 19.09 4.59 8.72
CA ASN A 169 18.50 5.03 9.98
C ASN A 169 17.07 5.56 9.79
N LYS A 170 16.41 5.90 10.89
CA LYS A 170 15.04 6.40 10.92
C LYS A 170 14.80 7.60 9.99
N PHE A 171 15.78 8.50 9.88
CA PHE A 171 15.66 9.69 9.02
C PHE A 171 15.71 9.35 7.54
N VAL A 172 16.58 8.43 7.13
CA VAL A 172 16.69 8.00 5.73
C VAL A 172 15.38 7.31 5.30
N TRP A 173 14.87 6.42 6.12
CA TRP A 173 13.58 5.77 5.86
C TRP A 173 12.42 6.76 5.84
N PHE A 174 12.37 7.69 6.81
CA PHE A 174 11.36 8.73 6.83
C PHE A 174 11.38 9.56 5.53
N LYS A 175 12.58 9.97 5.10
CA LYS A 175 12.77 10.77 3.90
C LYS A 175 12.27 10.08 2.64
N VAL A 176 12.64 8.81 2.42
CA VAL A 176 12.18 8.07 1.22
C VAL A 176 10.70 7.71 1.28
N ALA A 177 10.15 7.42 2.47
CA ALA A 177 8.73 7.17 2.64
C ALA A 177 7.89 8.45 2.42
N SER A 178 8.40 9.61 2.81
CA SER A 178 7.75 10.91 2.55
C SER A 178 7.82 11.30 1.07
N ALA A 179 8.93 11.00 0.38
CA ALA A 179 9.12 11.36 -1.02
C ALA A 179 8.16 10.63 -1.99
N ILE A 180 7.52 9.55 -1.56
CA ILE A 180 6.52 8.83 -2.37
C ILE A 180 5.08 9.25 -2.08
N MET A 181 4.85 10.17 -1.14
CA MET A 181 3.51 10.65 -0.73
C MET A 181 2.95 11.66 -1.73
N THR A 182 1.60 11.74 -1.79
CA THR A 182 0.86 12.77 -2.55
C THR A 182 -0.06 13.57 -1.61
N THR A 183 -1.26 13.09 -1.37
CA THR A 183 -2.25 13.64 -0.43
C THR A 183 -2.13 13.03 0.97
N ASP A 184 -1.24 12.06 1.14
CA ASP A 184 -0.96 11.42 2.41
C ASP A 184 -0.59 12.45 3.48
N THR A 185 -1.07 12.27 4.71
CA THR A 185 -0.76 13.19 5.82
C THR A 185 0.46 12.72 6.63
N ARG A 186 0.88 11.47 6.40
CA ARG A 186 2.03 10.85 7.09
C ARG A 186 2.63 9.70 6.26
N PRO A 187 3.93 9.46 6.39
CA PRO A 187 4.57 8.30 5.79
C PRO A 187 4.11 7.02 6.50
N LYS A 188 3.92 5.97 5.71
CA LYS A 188 3.47 4.66 6.17
C LYS A 188 4.63 3.69 6.10
N VAL A 189 4.96 3.09 7.23
CA VAL A 189 6.09 2.17 7.37
C VAL A 189 5.72 0.99 8.25
N ALA A 190 6.31 -0.16 7.97
CA ALA A 190 6.18 -1.36 8.81
C ALA A 190 7.46 -2.19 8.77
N TYR A 191 7.71 -2.90 9.86
CA TYR A 191 8.85 -3.78 10.01
C TYR A 191 8.43 -5.09 10.67
N GLU A 192 8.97 -6.20 10.17
CA GLU A 192 8.80 -7.54 10.72
C GLU A 192 10.11 -8.33 10.64
N GLU A 193 10.22 -9.30 11.51
CA GLU A 193 11.28 -10.32 11.46
C GLU A 193 10.67 -11.72 11.48
N CYS A 194 11.38 -12.66 10.87
CA CYS A 194 11.06 -14.09 10.98
C CYS A 194 12.33 -14.94 10.96
N LYS A 195 12.20 -16.22 11.30
CA LYS A 195 13.28 -17.18 11.16
C LYS A 195 13.10 -18.00 9.89
N MET A 196 14.19 -18.20 9.14
CA MET A 196 14.28 -19.17 8.06
C MET A 196 15.46 -20.11 8.33
N GLY A 197 15.17 -21.26 8.92
CA GLY A 197 16.19 -22.12 9.50
C GLY A 197 16.86 -21.43 10.69
N ASN A 198 18.19 -21.33 10.66
CA ASN A 198 18.98 -20.65 11.70
C ASN A 198 19.23 -19.16 11.43
N LYS A 199 18.64 -18.58 10.40
CA LYS A 199 18.81 -17.18 10.01
C LYS A 199 17.61 -16.34 10.42
N VAL A 200 17.88 -15.16 10.98
CA VAL A 200 16.86 -14.10 11.16
C VAL A 200 16.77 -13.31 9.86
N ILE A 201 15.58 -13.22 9.33
CA ILE A 201 15.23 -12.49 8.12
C ILE A 201 14.53 -11.20 8.50
N LYS A 202 14.97 -10.11 7.91
CA LYS A 202 14.39 -8.77 8.09
C LYS A 202 13.49 -8.41 6.93
N ILE A 203 12.37 -7.79 7.23
CA ILE A 203 11.40 -7.34 6.24
C ILE A 203 10.99 -5.91 6.61
N SER A 204 11.37 -4.94 5.79
CA SER A 204 11.01 -3.53 5.95
C SER A 204 10.09 -3.12 4.81
N GLY A 205 9.02 -2.40 5.07
CA GLY A 205 8.07 -1.96 4.07
C GLY A 205 7.68 -0.50 4.23
N ILE A 206 7.45 0.16 3.09
CA ILE A 206 6.86 1.49 3.02
C ILE A 206 5.64 1.46 2.11
N ALA A 207 4.68 2.35 2.37
CA ALA A 207 3.53 2.53 1.51
C ALA A 207 3.10 4.00 1.43
N LYS A 208 2.36 4.33 0.35
CA LYS A 208 1.64 5.58 0.20
C LYS A 208 0.23 5.31 -0.31
N GLY A 209 -0.68 6.21 0.01
CA GLY A 209 -2.05 6.23 -0.43
C GLY A 209 -2.97 6.75 0.67
N SER A 210 -3.94 7.57 0.28
CA SER A 210 -4.98 8.14 1.14
C SER A 210 -6.30 8.35 0.41
N GLY A 211 -6.28 8.64 -0.89
CA GLY A 211 -7.43 8.69 -1.80
C GLY A 211 -7.23 7.84 -3.04
N MET A 212 -8.30 7.60 -3.80
CA MET A 212 -8.38 6.68 -4.93
C MET A 212 -7.96 5.27 -4.50
N ILE A 213 -8.55 4.76 -3.39
CA ILE A 213 -8.23 3.47 -2.77
C ILE A 213 -9.42 2.51 -2.86
N ALA A 214 -9.41 1.63 -3.87
CA ALA A 214 -10.30 0.47 -3.95
C ALA A 214 -9.58 -0.69 -4.63
N PRO A 215 -8.92 -1.53 -3.87
CA PRO A 215 -8.08 -2.54 -4.44
C PRO A 215 -8.86 -3.71 -5.05
N ASN A 216 -8.78 -3.82 -6.37
CA ASN A 216 -8.64 -5.10 -7.05
C ASN A 216 -7.18 -5.20 -7.54
N MET A 217 -6.23 -5.11 -6.60
CA MET A 217 -4.81 -4.83 -6.81
C MET A 217 -4.58 -3.38 -7.24
N ALA A 218 -5.07 -2.39 -6.47
CA ALA A 218 -5.10 -1.00 -6.92
C ALA A 218 -4.88 0.06 -5.83
N THR A 219 -4.49 1.23 -6.23
CA THR A 219 -4.40 2.60 -5.73
C THR A 219 -3.45 2.84 -4.57
N MET A 220 -2.31 2.18 -4.61
CA MET A 220 -1.26 2.45 -3.66
C MET A 220 0.10 2.09 -4.25
N LEU A 221 1.12 2.70 -3.76
CA LEU A 221 2.47 2.21 -3.93
C LEU A 221 2.93 1.59 -2.61
N SER A 222 3.38 0.36 -2.65
CA SER A 222 4.05 -0.27 -1.51
C SER A 222 5.30 -1.00 -1.96
N PHE A 223 6.38 -0.73 -1.29
CA PHE A 223 7.66 -1.34 -1.56
C PHE A 223 8.18 -2.03 -0.32
N ILE A 224 8.44 -3.33 -0.46
CA ILE A 224 8.83 -4.23 0.61
C ILE A 224 10.23 -4.73 0.32
N PHE A 225 11.12 -4.60 1.26
CA PHE A 225 12.53 -4.95 1.14
C PHE A 225 12.88 -6.02 2.17
N THR A 226 13.63 -7.03 1.75
CA THR A 226 14.10 -8.11 2.64
C THR A 226 15.51 -8.55 2.28
N ASP A 227 16.24 -9.00 3.26
CA ASP A 227 17.53 -9.64 3.08
C ASP A 227 17.45 -11.14 2.79
N ALA A 228 16.24 -11.71 2.72
CA ALA A 228 15.99 -13.10 2.43
C ALA A 228 16.58 -13.55 1.08
N ASN A 229 17.07 -14.78 1.02
CA ASN A 229 17.44 -15.45 -0.24
C ASN A 229 16.26 -16.31 -0.71
N ILE A 230 15.34 -15.69 -1.44
CA ILE A 230 14.12 -16.34 -1.99
C ILE A 230 14.06 -16.08 -3.51
N PRO A 231 13.91 -17.11 -4.33
CA PRO A 231 13.70 -16.95 -5.77
C PRO A 231 12.42 -16.16 -6.11
N SER A 232 12.46 -15.36 -7.16
CA SER A 232 11.35 -14.49 -7.59
C SER A 232 10.04 -15.22 -7.82
N VAL A 233 10.09 -16.46 -8.31
CA VAL A 233 8.88 -17.29 -8.54
C VAL A 233 8.13 -17.54 -7.23
N PHE A 234 8.83 -17.81 -6.13
CA PHE A 234 8.21 -18.03 -4.81
C PHE A 234 7.78 -16.73 -4.17
N LEU A 235 8.59 -15.66 -4.32
CA LEU A 235 8.17 -14.31 -3.92
C LEU A 235 6.85 -13.91 -4.58
N LYS A 236 6.68 -14.19 -5.88
CA LYS A 236 5.45 -13.88 -6.62
C LYS A 236 4.25 -14.66 -6.09
N ALA A 237 4.41 -15.95 -5.81
CA ALA A 237 3.34 -16.78 -5.28
C ALA A 237 2.89 -16.30 -3.89
N ILE A 238 3.85 -16.03 -2.99
CA ILE A 238 3.58 -15.55 -1.64
C ILE A 238 2.96 -14.14 -1.67
N LEU A 239 3.52 -13.23 -2.46
CA LEU A 239 3.01 -11.86 -2.57
C LEU A 239 1.56 -11.85 -3.05
N LYS A 240 1.21 -12.65 -4.08
CA LYS A 240 -0.16 -12.77 -4.57
C LYS A 240 -1.11 -13.27 -3.48
N LYS A 241 -0.70 -14.27 -2.70
CA LYS A 241 -1.49 -14.82 -1.60
C LYS A 241 -1.69 -13.78 -0.48
N VAL A 242 -0.62 -13.12 -0.06
CA VAL A 242 -0.64 -12.13 1.02
C VAL A 242 -1.46 -10.90 0.63
N THR A 243 -1.27 -10.36 -0.58
CA THR A 243 -2.03 -9.18 -1.03
C THR A 243 -3.53 -9.42 -1.11
N ALA A 244 -3.97 -10.65 -1.39
CA ALA A 244 -5.38 -11.00 -1.48
C ALA A 244 -6.18 -10.75 -0.18
N THR A 245 -5.53 -10.85 0.98
CA THR A 245 -6.14 -10.67 2.31
C THR A 245 -5.57 -9.49 3.10
N THR A 246 -4.79 -8.64 2.45
CA THR A 246 -4.22 -7.43 3.05
C THR A 246 -4.57 -6.20 2.24
N PHE A 247 -3.77 -5.81 1.27
CA PHE A 247 -4.04 -4.65 0.41
C PHE A 247 -5.33 -4.78 -0.40
N ASN A 248 -5.74 -6.00 -0.81
CA ASN A 248 -7.02 -6.22 -1.49
C ASN A 248 -8.23 -6.36 -0.54
N SER A 249 -8.04 -6.04 0.73
CA SER A 249 -9.10 -6.04 1.76
C SER A 249 -9.40 -4.64 2.28
N ILE A 250 -8.88 -3.59 1.65
CA ILE A 250 -9.12 -2.20 2.06
C ILE A 250 -9.89 -1.42 1.00
N THR A 251 -10.58 -0.36 1.39
CA THR A 251 -11.11 0.66 0.48
C THR A 251 -11.28 1.98 1.22
N VAL A 252 -11.05 3.10 0.52
CA VAL A 252 -11.35 4.45 1.02
C VAL A 252 -12.56 5.03 0.29
N ASP A 253 -12.56 5.04 -1.04
CA ASP A 253 -13.50 5.78 -1.86
C ASP A 253 -14.06 4.99 -3.06
N SER A 254 -13.78 3.70 -3.14
CA SER A 254 -14.18 2.80 -4.24
C SER A 254 -13.50 3.03 -5.60
N ASP A 255 -12.55 3.96 -5.72
CA ASP A 255 -11.90 4.27 -6.98
C ASP A 255 -10.58 3.49 -7.15
N THR A 256 -10.42 2.87 -8.34
CA THR A 256 -9.23 2.10 -8.70
C THR A 256 -8.25 2.95 -9.52
N SER A 257 -6.98 2.99 -9.10
CA SER A 257 -5.94 3.78 -9.78
C SER A 257 -5.35 3.07 -11.00
N THR A 258 -4.65 3.89 -11.78
CA THR A 258 -3.91 3.50 -12.98
C THR A 258 -2.45 3.10 -12.71
N ASN A 259 -1.97 3.26 -11.45
CA ASN A 259 -0.53 3.26 -11.14
C ASN A 259 -0.10 2.27 -10.06
N ASP A 260 -1.01 1.48 -9.53
CA ASP A 260 -0.71 0.69 -8.33
C ASP A 260 0.34 -0.36 -8.52
N MET A 261 1.19 -0.46 -7.52
CA MET A 261 2.23 -1.45 -7.46
C MET A 261 2.52 -1.85 -6.01
N VAL A 262 2.43 -3.15 -5.72
CA VAL A 262 3.08 -3.74 -4.54
C VAL A 262 4.28 -4.52 -5.03
N GLY A 263 5.48 -4.06 -4.68
CA GLY A 263 6.74 -4.71 -5.04
C GLY A 263 7.45 -5.28 -3.83
N ILE A 264 7.98 -6.50 -3.94
CA ILE A 264 8.88 -7.09 -2.94
C ILE A 264 10.24 -7.36 -3.57
N PHE A 265 11.30 -6.98 -2.85
CA PHE A 265 12.68 -7.03 -3.29
C PHE A 265 13.53 -7.79 -2.27
N ALA A 266 14.13 -8.91 -2.69
CA ALA A 266 14.93 -9.78 -1.85
C ALA A 266 16.41 -9.74 -2.27
N THR A 267 17.27 -9.16 -1.40
CA THR A 267 18.71 -8.98 -1.70
C THR A 267 19.55 -10.23 -1.52
N GLY A 268 19.02 -11.26 -0.84
CA GLY A 268 19.72 -12.52 -0.57
C GLY A 268 20.84 -12.43 0.47
N LYS A 269 21.00 -11.28 1.14
CA LYS A 269 22.14 -11.01 2.03
C LYS A 269 22.07 -11.73 3.38
N ALA A 270 20.91 -12.22 3.80
CA ALA A 270 20.77 -13.06 4.99
C ALA A 270 21.45 -14.43 4.83
N LYS A 271 21.71 -14.86 3.57
CA LYS A 271 22.34 -16.14 3.24
C LYS A 271 21.63 -17.34 3.90
N ASN A 272 20.31 -17.28 4.01
CA ASN A 272 19.51 -18.43 4.41
C ASN A 272 19.61 -19.54 3.37
N SER A 273 19.35 -20.78 3.77
CA SER A 273 19.38 -21.94 2.88
C SER A 273 18.46 -21.75 1.66
N LYS A 274 18.87 -22.30 0.56
CA LYS A 274 18.14 -22.21 -0.73
C LYS A 274 16.74 -22.82 -0.58
N ILE A 275 15.77 -22.17 -1.18
CA ILE A 275 14.38 -22.61 -1.26
C ILE A 275 14.16 -23.26 -2.61
N TYR A 276 13.56 -24.44 -2.64
CA TYR A 276 13.39 -25.23 -3.86
C TYR A 276 11.94 -25.37 -4.32
N ASN A 277 10.98 -25.14 -3.42
CA ASN A 277 9.55 -25.16 -3.76
C ASN A 277 8.75 -24.19 -2.88
N VAL A 278 7.53 -23.88 -3.29
CA VAL A 278 6.65 -22.92 -2.60
C VAL A 278 6.06 -23.47 -1.29
N LEU A 279 6.07 -24.79 -1.12
CA LEU A 279 5.57 -25.48 0.07
C LEU A 279 6.67 -25.71 1.11
N ASP A 280 7.90 -25.21 0.89
CA ASP A 280 9.00 -25.35 1.84
C ASP A 280 8.56 -24.77 3.21
N PRO A 281 8.59 -25.55 4.30
CA PRO A 281 8.15 -25.10 5.62
C PRO A 281 8.85 -23.82 6.08
N LYS A 282 10.07 -23.57 5.64
CA LYS A 282 10.82 -22.33 5.96
C LYS A 282 10.16 -21.06 5.43
N LEU A 283 9.30 -21.18 4.40
CA LEU A 283 8.54 -20.04 3.85
C LEU A 283 7.32 -19.67 4.70
N GLN A 284 6.83 -20.57 5.54
CA GLN A 284 5.60 -20.31 6.32
C GLN A 284 5.76 -19.13 7.28
N ASP A 285 6.88 -19.05 8.01
CA ASP A 285 7.11 -17.94 8.93
C ASP A 285 7.39 -16.63 8.18
N PHE A 286 8.06 -16.71 7.03
CA PHE A 286 8.23 -15.57 6.13
C PHE A 286 6.88 -15.06 5.59
N GLU A 287 6.02 -15.96 5.13
CA GLU A 287 4.67 -15.61 4.66
C GLU A 287 3.83 -14.95 5.76
N LYS A 288 3.85 -15.51 6.99
CA LYS A 288 3.15 -14.93 8.13
C LYS A 288 3.67 -13.53 8.49
N ALA A 289 4.99 -13.34 8.52
CA ALA A 289 5.60 -12.04 8.79
C ALA A 289 5.29 -11.04 7.68
N LEU A 290 5.38 -11.44 6.41
CA LEU A 290 5.01 -10.61 5.26
C LEU A 290 3.52 -10.22 5.32
N HIS A 291 2.64 -11.17 5.72
CA HIS A 291 1.22 -10.88 5.88
C HIS A 291 0.96 -9.82 6.97
N ARG A 292 1.60 -9.95 8.15
CA ARG A 292 1.46 -8.95 9.23
C ARG A 292 1.96 -7.58 8.78
N LEU A 293 3.11 -7.52 8.12
CA LEU A 293 3.67 -6.28 7.57
C LEU A 293 2.72 -5.63 6.54
N CYS A 294 2.25 -6.40 5.56
CA CYS A 294 1.34 -5.89 4.53
C CYS A 294 -0.01 -5.46 5.11
N LEU A 295 -0.55 -6.21 6.08
CA LEU A 295 -1.80 -5.84 6.76
C LEU A 295 -1.65 -4.55 7.58
N ASN A 296 -0.51 -4.38 8.24
CA ASN A 296 -0.20 -3.15 8.97
C ASN A 296 -0.15 -1.95 8.01
N LEU A 297 0.60 -2.04 6.90
CA LEU A 297 0.66 -0.98 5.88
C LEU A 297 -0.72 -0.69 5.28
N ALA A 298 -1.51 -1.72 4.96
CA ALA A 298 -2.85 -1.57 4.43
C ALA A 298 -3.78 -0.82 5.40
N LYS A 299 -3.75 -1.16 6.69
CA LYS A 299 -4.50 -0.44 7.72
C LYS A 299 -4.04 1.01 7.88
N GLN A 300 -2.73 1.29 7.80
CA GLN A 300 -2.22 2.66 7.83
C GLN A 300 -2.75 3.51 6.67
N ILE A 301 -2.93 2.93 5.48
CA ILE A 301 -3.54 3.61 4.32
C ILE A 301 -4.99 4.01 4.65
N VAL A 302 -5.80 3.09 5.17
CA VAL A 302 -7.20 3.36 5.52
C VAL A 302 -7.35 4.40 6.62
N VAL A 303 -6.50 4.31 7.66
CA VAL A 303 -6.50 5.26 8.78
C VAL A 303 -6.12 6.67 8.32
N ASP A 304 -5.28 6.78 7.28
CA ASP A 304 -4.88 8.04 6.64
C ASP A 304 -5.73 8.37 5.41
N GLY A 305 -6.91 7.74 5.26
CA GLY A 305 -7.85 8.04 4.20
C GLY A 305 -8.22 9.52 4.17
N GLU A 306 -8.38 10.11 2.98
CA GLU A 306 -8.69 11.53 2.82
C GLU A 306 -9.93 11.92 3.62
N GLY A 307 -9.75 12.83 4.59
CA GLY A 307 -10.82 13.27 5.49
C GLY A 307 -11.31 12.25 6.53
N ALA A 308 -10.67 11.07 6.63
CA ALA A 308 -11.09 10.00 7.55
C ALA A 308 -10.92 10.39 9.03
N LYS A 309 -11.96 10.10 9.82
CA LYS A 309 -11.97 10.28 11.29
C LYS A 309 -12.16 8.96 12.01
N LYS A 310 -12.68 7.94 11.33
CA LYS A 310 -12.94 6.62 11.89
C LYS A 310 -12.36 5.51 11.03
N PHE A 311 -11.75 4.54 11.69
CA PHE A 311 -11.34 3.29 11.10
C PHE A 311 -12.43 2.24 11.30
N ILE A 312 -12.86 1.59 10.23
CA ILE A 312 -13.98 0.66 10.24
C ILE A 312 -13.52 -0.72 9.79
N THR A 313 -13.77 -1.72 10.62
CA THR A 313 -13.55 -3.14 10.29
C THR A 313 -14.90 -3.79 10.03
N ILE A 314 -15.06 -4.42 8.86
CA ILE A 314 -16.27 -5.14 8.46
C ILE A 314 -15.92 -6.62 8.35
N ASN A 315 -16.42 -7.44 9.26
CA ASN A 315 -16.26 -8.87 9.27
C ASN A 315 -17.52 -9.52 8.71
N VAL A 316 -17.41 -10.11 7.54
CA VAL A 316 -18.49 -10.94 6.97
C VAL A 316 -18.14 -12.40 7.26
N ILE A 317 -18.99 -13.06 8.03
CA ILE A 317 -18.82 -14.47 8.44
C ILE A 317 -20.02 -15.30 7.96
N GLY A 318 -19.90 -16.62 8.04
CA GLY A 318 -21.00 -17.52 7.69
C GLY A 318 -21.36 -17.51 6.19
N ALA A 319 -20.43 -17.15 5.30
CA ALA A 319 -20.61 -17.17 3.85
C ALA A 319 -20.35 -18.55 3.24
N ARG A 320 -20.92 -18.81 2.05
CA ARG A 320 -20.67 -20.05 1.30
C ARG A 320 -19.30 -20.08 0.64
N SER A 321 -18.75 -18.90 0.32
CA SER A 321 -17.45 -18.76 -0.33
C SER A 321 -16.76 -17.46 0.08
N GLN A 322 -15.43 -17.39 -0.12
CA GLN A 322 -14.66 -16.15 0.10
C GLN A 322 -15.10 -15.03 -0.86
N ALA A 323 -15.48 -15.37 -2.10
CA ALA A 323 -15.98 -14.41 -3.07
C ALA A 323 -17.27 -13.75 -2.56
N MET A 324 -18.22 -14.53 -2.04
CA MET A 324 -19.44 -14.02 -1.43
C MET A 324 -19.17 -13.10 -0.23
N ALA A 325 -18.35 -13.56 0.72
CA ALA A 325 -18.01 -12.75 1.89
C ALA A 325 -17.33 -11.42 1.49
N LYS A 326 -16.42 -11.48 0.51
CA LYS A 326 -15.74 -10.31 -0.04
C LYS A 326 -16.73 -9.35 -0.73
N ALA A 327 -17.62 -9.85 -1.59
CA ALA A 327 -18.60 -9.03 -2.31
C ALA A 327 -19.52 -8.28 -1.33
N VAL A 328 -20.07 -8.97 -0.32
CA VAL A 328 -20.90 -8.36 0.72
C VAL A 328 -20.11 -7.32 1.52
N GLY A 329 -18.88 -7.65 1.96
CA GLY A 329 -18.04 -6.73 2.72
C GLY A 329 -17.72 -5.45 1.95
N PHE A 330 -17.35 -5.54 0.66
CA PHE A 330 -17.09 -4.36 -0.18
C PHE A 330 -18.36 -3.60 -0.54
N SER A 331 -19.49 -4.27 -0.70
CA SER A 331 -20.78 -3.60 -0.90
C SER A 331 -21.13 -2.68 0.28
N ILE A 332 -20.83 -3.10 1.50
CA ILE A 332 -21.00 -2.28 2.70
C ILE A 332 -19.95 -1.17 2.73
N ALA A 333 -18.66 -1.53 2.62
CA ALA A 333 -17.53 -0.61 2.74
C ALA A 333 -17.57 0.54 1.72
N ASN A 334 -18.09 0.29 0.52
CA ASN A 334 -18.20 1.25 -0.57
C ASN A 334 -19.56 1.99 -0.61
N SER A 335 -20.45 1.76 0.37
CA SER A 335 -21.73 2.46 0.43
C SER A 335 -21.59 3.87 0.99
N PRO A 336 -21.82 4.95 0.21
CA PRO A 336 -21.75 6.32 0.73
C PRO A 336 -22.71 6.53 1.92
N LEU A 337 -23.93 5.95 1.86
CA LEU A 337 -24.90 6.05 2.95
C LEU A 337 -24.39 5.40 4.25
N PHE A 338 -23.71 4.25 4.15
CA PHE A 338 -23.07 3.62 5.29
C PHE A 338 -21.94 4.49 5.84
N LYS A 339 -21.03 4.93 4.97
CA LYS A 339 -19.85 5.71 5.37
C LYS A 339 -20.22 7.05 6.02
N THR A 340 -21.27 7.72 5.55
CA THR A 340 -21.78 8.97 6.16
C THR A 340 -22.46 8.73 7.51
N ALA A 341 -23.17 7.60 7.71
CA ALA A 341 -23.68 7.22 9.02
C ALA A 341 -22.53 6.97 10.02
N MET A 342 -21.46 6.31 9.58
CA MET A 342 -20.26 6.13 10.42
C MET A 342 -19.64 7.47 10.81
N ALA A 343 -19.54 8.42 9.89
CA ALA A 343 -19.00 9.76 10.15
C ALA A 343 -19.80 10.53 11.21
N SER A 344 -21.13 10.45 11.14
CA SER A 344 -22.01 11.13 12.10
C SER A 344 -22.18 10.38 13.43
N GLY A 345 -21.68 9.14 13.54
CA GLY A 345 -21.93 8.29 14.72
C GLY A 345 -23.38 7.81 14.81
N ASP A 346 -24.08 7.72 13.65
CA ASP A 346 -25.44 7.21 13.56
C ASP A 346 -25.41 5.67 13.45
N PRO A 347 -25.99 4.93 14.43
CA PRO A 347 -26.04 3.46 14.41
C PRO A 347 -27.07 2.92 13.41
N ASN A 348 -27.11 3.47 12.20
CA ASN A 348 -28.07 3.16 11.16
C ASN A 348 -27.80 1.79 10.53
N TRP A 349 -28.12 0.74 11.29
CA TRP A 349 -27.96 -0.63 10.83
C TRP A 349 -28.78 -0.97 9.55
N GLY A 350 -29.87 -0.23 9.30
CA GLY A 350 -30.66 -0.38 8.06
C GLY A 350 -29.83 -0.13 6.80
N ARG A 351 -28.89 0.82 6.85
CA ARG A 351 -27.97 1.09 5.72
C ARG A 351 -26.98 -0.05 5.49
N ILE A 352 -26.62 -0.80 6.54
CA ILE A 352 -25.78 -2.00 6.43
C ILE A 352 -26.57 -3.12 5.73
N ILE A 353 -27.82 -3.38 6.18
CA ILE A 353 -28.69 -4.38 5.57
C ILE A 353 -28.97 -4.05 4.10
N MET A 354 -29.30 -2.79 3.79
CA MET A 354 -29.47 -2.33 2.40
C MET A 354 -28.20 -2.61 1.57
N ALA A 355 -27.02 -2.33 2.11
CA ALA A 355 -25.75 -2.58 1.40
C ALA A 355 -25.48 -4.09 1.23
N CYS A 356 -25.85 -4.95 2.17
CA CYS A 356 -25.83 -6.40 1.98
C CYS A 356 -26.73 -6.80 0.80
N GLY A 357 -27.98 -6.30 0.76
CA GLY A 357 -28.95 -6.63 -0.26
C GLY A 357 -28.54 -6.28 -1.69
N LYS A 358 -27.76 -5.20 -1.87
CA LYS A 358 -27.27 -4.78 -3.20
C LYS A 358 -25.93 -5.43 -3.61
N SER A 359 -25.39 -6.37 -2.84
CA SER A 359 -24.08 -6.99 -3.10
C SER A 359 -24.01 -7.85 -4.36
N GLY A 360 -25.14 -8.18 -4.96
CA GLY A 360 -25.26 -9.12 -6.08
C GLY A 360 -25.20 -10.60 -5.68
N GLU A 361 -25.06 -10.89 -4.38
CA GLU A 361 -24.94 -12.23 -3.85
C GLU A 361 -26.30 -12.80 -3.38
N ASN A 362 -26.46 -14.11 -3.46
CA ASN A 362 -27.68 -14.81 -3.01
C ASN A 362 -27.70 -14.93 -1.48
N ILE A 363 -28.05 -13.84 -0.81
CA ILE A 363 -28.22 -13.78 0.64
C ILE A 363 -29.68 -14.10 1.02
N VAL A 364 -29.89 -14.52 2.27
CA VAL A 364 -31.21 -14.85 2.81
C VAL A 364 -31.48 -13.89 3.98
N ALA A 365 -32.36 -12.91 3.77
CA ALA A 365 -32.58 -11.78 4.66
C ALA A 365 -32.82 -12.18 6.13
N ASN A 366 -33.69 -13.16 6.35
CA ASN A 366 -34.07 -13.64 7.70
C ASN A 366 -32.97 -14.47 8.39
N LYS A 367 -31.86 -14.82 7.69
CA LYS A 367 -30.69 -15.49 8.27
C LYS A 367 -29.61 -14.53 8.72
N ILE A 368 -29.66 -13.27 8.24
CA ILE A 368 -28.65 -12.28 8.60
C ILE A 368 -28.72 -11.97 10.09
N GLN A 369 -27.55 -12.04 10.74
CA GLN A 369 -27.33 -11.44 12.05
C GLN A 369 -26.31 -10.31 11.90
N LEU A 370 -26.55 -9.16 12.53
CA LEU A 370 -25.73 -7.97 12.45
C LEU A 370 -25.37 -7.48 13.83
N LYS A 371 -24.04 -7.28 14.05
CA LYS A 371 -23.53 -6.62 15.23
C LYS A 371 -22.78 -5.34 14.89
N ILE A 372 -22.92 -4.34 15.75
CA ILE A 372 -22.11 -3.13 15.78
C ILE A 372 -21.35 -3.13 17.10
N GLY A 373 -20.02 -3.28 17.05
CA GLY A 373 -19.25 -3.63 18.25
C GLY A 373 -19.68 -5.00 18.79
N GLU A 374 -20.04 -5.03 20.06
CA GLU A 374 -20.56 -6.25 20.72
C GLU A 374 -22.09 -6.33 20.71
N TYR A 375 -22.76 -5.26 20.25
CA TYR A 375 -24.21 -5.16 20.29
C TYR A 375 -24.86 -5.87 19.10
N LEU A 376 -25.72 -6.84 19.36
CA LEU A 376 -26.61 -7.43 18.35
C LEU A 376 -27.69 -6.42 18.02
N VAL A 377 -27.72 -5.92 16.78
CA VAL A 377 -28.66 -4.87 16.36
C VAL A 377 -29.79 -5.37 15.48
N ALA A 378 -29.56 -6.45 14.72
CA ALA A 378 -30.58 -7.06 13.87
C ALA A 378 -30.37 -8.57 13.73
N GLU A 379 -31.48 -9.32 13.72
CA GLU A 379 -31.52 -10.75 13.45
C GLU A 379 -32.92 -11.16 12.98
N GLN A 380 -33.03 -12.31 12.30
CA GLN A 380 -34.31 -12.88 11.86
C GLN A 380 -35.17 -11.87 11.09
N GLY A 381 -34.55 -11.02 10.28
CA GLY A 381 -35.26 -10.04 9.44
C GLY A 381 -35.83 -8.83 10.17
N LYS A 382 -35.51 -8.61 11.44
CA LYS A 382 -35.98 -7.48 12.28
C LYS A 382 -34.89 -6.98 13.24
N ALA A 383 -35.19 -5.88 13.94
CA ALA A 383 -34.34 -5.43 15.05
C ALA A 383 -34.23 -6.51 16.14
N ALA A 384 -33.05 -6.66 16.72
CA ALA A 384 -32.84 -7.58 17.84
C ALA A 384 -33.70 -7.17 19.05
N LYS A 385 -34.16 -8.16 19.83
CA LYS A 385 -35.11 -7.93 20.94
C LYS A 385 -34.56 -6.96 21.99
N ASP A 386 -33.26 -7.08 22.29
CA ASP A 386 -32.61 -6.29 23.34
C ASP A 386 -31.81 -5.12 22.77
N TYR A 387 -32.07 -4.72 21.51
CA TYR A 387 -31.40 -3.59 20.87
C TYR A 387 -31.77 -2.28 21.55
N LYS A 388 -30.74 -1.55 22.03
CA LYS A 388 -30.85 -0.20 22.56
C LYS A 388 -29.97 0.74 21.76
N GLU A 389 -30.60 1.62 21.00
CA GLU A 389 -29.91 2.57 20.12
C GLU A 389 -28.91 3.46 20.88
N SER A 390 -29.27 3.89 22.11
CA SER A 390 -28.42 4.75 22.95
C SER A 390 -27.05 4.11 23.28
N GLU A 391 -27.04 2.79 23.57
CA GLU A 391 -25.79 2.08 23.90
C GLU A 391 -24.89 1.98 22.66
N VAL A 392 -25.46 1.67 21.50
CA VAL A 392 -24.74 1.58 20.23
C VAL A 392 -24.22 2.98 19.83
N LYS A 393 -25.01 4.02 20.04
CA LYS A 393 -24.60 5.41 19.76
C LYS A 393 -23.40 5.85 20.59
N GLU A 394 -23.30 5.42 21.85
CA GLU A 394 -22.11 5.67 22.67
C GLU A 394 -20.87 4.95 22.11
N TYR A 395 -21.01 3.68 21.72
CA TYR A 395 -19.93 2.94 21.05
C TYR A 395 -19.50 3.60 19.73
N MET A 396 -20.43 4.12 18.96
CA MET A 396 -20.17 4.80 17.69
C MET A 396 -19.37 6.10 17.81
N LYS A 397 -19.17 6.63 19.03
CA LYS A 397 -18.26 7.79 19.28
C LYS A 397 -16.78 7.41 19.18
N TRP A 398 -16.46 6.12 19.19
CA TRP A 398 -15.07 5.68 19.11
C TRP A 398 -14.50 5.88 17.71
N ASP A 399 -13.16 6.01 17.62
CA ASP A 399 -12.45 6.17 16.35
C ASP A 399 -12.29 4.83 15.58
N SER A 400 -12.55 3.70 16.24
CA SER A 400 -12.48 2.37 15.64
C SER A 400 -13.78 1.64 15.84
N ILE A 401 -14.45 1.30 14.73
CA ILE A 401 -15.77 0.67 14.70
C ILE A 401 -15.65 -0.71 14.08
N ASN A 402 -16.19 -1.71 14.77
CA ASN A 402 -16.31 -3.07 14.27
C ASN A 402 -17.74 -3.37 13.85
N ILE A 403 -17.92 -3.90 12.65
CA ILE A 403 -19.20 -4.37 12.11
C ILE A 403 -19.03 -5.88 11.84
N GLU A 404 -19.90 -6.71 12.36
CA GLU A 404 -19.96 -8.12 12.06
C GLU A 404 -21.28 -8.47 11.38
N VAL A 405 -21.18 -9.03 10.18
CA VAL A 405 -22.34 -9.54 9.41
C VAL A 405 -22.21 -11.03 9.29
N ASN A 406 -23.05 -11.77 10.00
CA ASN A 406 -23.15 -13.22 9.86
C ASN A 406 -24.26 -13.55 8.87
N LEU A 407 -23.91 -14.16 7.75
CA LEU A 407 -24.86 -14.57 6.71
C LEU A 407 -25.59 -15.87 7.03
N ASN A 408 -25.06 -16.70 7.94
CA ASN A 408 -25.59 -18.02 8.33
C ASN A 408 -25.87 -18.94 7.12
N LEU A 409 -25.00 -18.92 6.09
CA LEU A 409 -25.11 -19.70 4.86
C LEU A 409 -23.96 -20.71 4.67
N GLY A 410 -22.93 -20.64 5.51
CA GLY A 410 -21.73 -21.48 5.44
C GLY A 410 -20.76 -21.16 6.59
N ASN A 411 -19.47 -21.41 6.38
CA ASN A 411 -18.43 -21.25 7.40
C ASN A 411 -17.24 -20.39 6.94
N VAL A 412 -17.34 -19.74 5.78
CA VAL A 412 -16.27 -18.91 5.24
C VAL A 412 -16.42 -17.48 5.72
N SER A 413 -15.29 -16.81 5.94
CA SER A 413 -15.26 -15.42 6.37
C SER A 413 -14.30 -14.58 5.52
N TYR A 414 -14.54 -13.25 5.51
CA TYR A 414 -13.64 -12.27 4.94
C TYR A 414 -13.77 -10.94 5.68
N THR A 415 -12.65 -10.27 5.89
CA THR A 415 -12.61 -8.96 6.55
C THR A 415 -12.27 -7.86 5.56
N VAL A 416 -13.04 -6.77 5.56
CA VAL A 416 -12.78 -5.55 4.81
C VAL A 416 -12.51 -4.41 5.77
N TYR A 417 -11.53 -3.57 5.46
CA TYR A 417 -11.19 -2.38 6.23
C TYR A 417 -11.52 -1.14 5.40
N THR A 418 -12.18 -0.17 6.02
CA THR A 418 -12.55 1.10 5.38
C THR A 418 -12.54 2.23 6.40
N CYS A 419 -12.84 3.44 5.94
CA CYS A 419 -13.03 4.61 6.78
C CYS A 419 -14.41 5.23 6.55
N ASP A 420 -14.78 6.20 7.35
CA ASP A 420 -15.98 7.03 7.18
C ASP A 420 -15.83 8.02 6.01
N PHE A 421 -16.92 8.72 5.66
CA PHE A 421 -16.95 9.87 4.74
C PHE A 421 -17.37 11.12 5.48
N THR A 422 -16.46 12.08 5.52
CA THR A 422 -16.68 13.41 6.11
C THR A 422 -16.69 14.50 5.02
N HIS A 423 -17.06 15.70 5.36
CA HIS A 423 -16.96 16.87 4.46
C HIS A 423 -15.53 17.12 4.01
N ASP A 424 -14.53 16.81 4.86
CA ASP A 424 -13.12 16.99 4.54
C ASP A 424 -12.69 16.21 3.27
N TYR A 425 -13.33 15.05 2.97
CA TYR A 425 -13.08 14.31 1.72
C TYR A 425 -13.44 15.14 0.48
N ILE A 426 -14.59 15.82 0.51
CA ILE A 426 -15.04 16.67 -0.60
C ILE A 426 -14.09 17.87 -0.75
N ASP A 427 -13.74 18.53 0.35
CA ASP A 427 -12.86 19.69 0.35
C ASP A 427 -11.47 19.38 -0.21
N ILE A 428 -10.89 18.23 0.17
CA ILE A 428 -9.58 17.78 -0.33
C ILE A 428 -9.65 17.52 -1.84
N ASN A 429 -10.68 16.80 -2.31
CA ASN A 429 -10.76 16.36 -3.71
C ASN A 429 -11.23 17.47 -4.65
N ALA A 430 -12.09 18.39 -4.20
CA ALA A 430 -12.50 19.57 -4.99
C ALA A 430 -11.32 20.51 -5.28
N ASN A 431 -10.29 20.53 -4.42
CA ASN A 431 -9.13 21.41 -4.51
C ASN A 431 -7.84 20.67 -4.94
N TYR A 432 -7.92 19.42 -5.39
CA TYR A 432 -6.75 18.56 -5.65
C TYR A 432 -5.76 19.10 -6.70
N ARG A 433 -6.24 19.91 -7.68
CA ARG A 433 -5.41 20.49 -8.75
C ARG A 433 -4.91 21.90 -8.46
N ASN A 434 -5.36 22.53 -7.39
CA ASN A 434 -5.04 23.92 -7.03
C ASN A 434 -3.76 24.00 -6.18
#